data_8b78c3ec4eb5a90c22a71be99d59fa86
#
_entry.id   8b78c3ec4eb5a90c22a71be99d59fa86
#
_cell.length_a   1.000
_cell.length_b   1.000
_cell.length_c   1.000
_cell.angle_alpha   90.00
_cell.angle_beta   90.00
_cell.angle_gamma   90.00
#
_symmetry.space_group_name_H-M   'P 1'
#
loop_
_entity.id
_entity.type
_entity.pdbx_description
1 polymer ?
#
loop_
_entity_poly.entity_id
_entity_poly.type
_entity_poly.pdbx_seq_one_letter_code
_entity_poly.pdbx_strand_id
1 'polypeptide(L)'
;MLAQTTLKTVTRAVGVGLHTGQRVELTLRPAPADHGLVFRRVDLAGAPLIAVAATSVTDTRLASTLSAGGNSGAAKVNTVEHLMSACAGLGIDNLLIDITAEEVPILDGSAASFVYLLQSAGLQT
;
A
#
# COMPACT_ATOMS: atom_id res chain seq x y z
N MET A 1 5.30 1.80 26.31
CA MET A 1 5.29 1.36 24.89
C MET A 1 3.94 1.69 24.30
N LEU A 2 3.94 2.30 23.13
CA LEU A 2 2.69 2.60 22.42
C LEU A 2 2.16 1.33 21.74
N ALA A 3 0.86 1.13 21.81
CA ALA A 3 0.21 0.03 21.11
C ALA A 3 0.26 0.30 19.61
N GLN A 4 0.48 -0.74 18.83
CA GLN A 4 0.48 -0.67 17.38
C GLN A 4 -0.90 -1.04 16.83
N THR A 5 -1.25 -0.45 15.70
CA THR A 5 -2.58 -0.60 15.09
C THR A 5 -2.47 -1.28 13.73
N THR A 6 -3.40 -2.18 13.47
CA THR A 6 -3.59 -2.82 12.17
C THR A 6 -5.08 -2.89 11.84
N LEU A 7 -5.45 -3.61 10.77
CA LEU A 7 -6.86 -3.85 10.44
C LEU A 7 -7.41 -5.03 11.23
N LYS A 8 -8.72 -5.01 11.49
CA LYS A 8 -9.44 -6.17 12.06
C LYS A 8 -9.63 -7.26 11.01
N THR A 9 -10.00 -6.88 9.80
CA THR A 9 -10.35 -7.82 8.73
C THR A 9 -9.70 -7.41 7.43
N VAL A 10 -9.76 -8.30 6.45
CA VAL A 10 -9.28 -8.03 5.08
C VAL A 10 -10.30 -7.17 4.35
N THR A 11 -9.82 -6.21 3.57
CA THR A 11 -10.67 -5.44 2.65
C THR A 11 -10.02 -5.35 1.28
N ARG A 12 -10.80 -5.10 0.25
CA ARG A 12 -10.35 -5.09 -1.14
C ARG A 12 -10.86 -3.87 -1.87
N ALA A 13 -10.09 -3.43 -2.85
CA ALA A 13 -10.50 -2.41 -3.80
C ALA A 13 -10.04 -2.81 -5.19
N VAL A 14 -10.81 -2.44 -6.19
CA VAL A 14 -10.45 -2.63 -7.59
C VAL A 14 -10.57 -1.28 -8.28
N GLY A 15 -9.58 -0.94 -9.06
CA GLY A 15 -9.57 0.31 -9.79
C GLY A 15 -8.61 0.24 -10.96
N VAL A 16 -8.25 1.40 -11.47
CA VAL A 16 -7.37 1.54 -12.63
C VAL A 16 -6.19 2.42 -12.23
N GLY A 17 -4.98 2.02 -12.64
CA GLY A 17 -3.81 2.85 -12.42
C GLY A 17 -3.89 4.15 -13.21
N LEU A 18 -3.58 5.27 -12.56
CA LEU A 18 -3.67 6.60 -13.17
C LEU A 18 -2.78 6.73 -14.41
N HIS A 19 -1.55 6.21 -14.32
CA HIS A 19 -0.57 6.34 -15.39
C HIS A 19 -0.56 5.15 -16.34
N THR A 20 -0.78 3.95 -15.82
CA THR A 20 -0.70 2.72 -16.61
C THR A 20 -2.00 2.37 -17.33
N GLY A 21 -3.14 2.82 -16.82
CA GLY A 21 -4.44 2.43 -17.34
C GLY A 21 -4.81 0.98 -17.07
N GLN A 22 -4.01 0.26 -16.28
CA GLN A 22 -4.24 -1.15 -15.99
C GLN A 22 -5.23 -1.34 -14.86
N ARG A 23 -6.06 -2.38 -14.97
CA ARG A 23 -6.91 -2.81 -13.86
C ARG A 23 -6.04 -3.35 -12.75
N VAL A 24 -6.31 -2.93 -11.52
CA VAL A 24 -5.52 -3.29 -10.35
C VAL A 24 -6.46 -3.75 -9.25
N GLU A 25 -6.15 -4.88 -8.63
CA GLU A 25 -6.78 -5.33 -7.40
C GLU A 25 -5.84 -5.07 -6.24
N LEU A 26 -6.38 -4.47 -5.20
CA LEU A 26 -5.67 -4.13 -3.98
C LEU A 26 -6.34 -4.86 -2.82
N THR A 27 -5.58 -5.67 -2.10
CA THR A 27 -6.08 -6.39 -0.92
C THR A 27 -5.31 -5.92 0.30
N LEU A 28 -6.01 -5.32 1.24
CA LEU A 28 -5.42 -4.78 2.46
C LEU A 28 -5.65 -5.79 3.58
N ARG A 29 -4.57 -6.30 4.18
CA ARG A 29 -4.62 -7.39 5.16
C ARG A 29 -4.05 -6.96 6.51
N PRO A 30 -4.61 -7.46 7.60
CA PRO A 30 -3.99 -7.29 8.91
C PRO A 30 -2.56 -7.83 8.91
N ALA A 31 -1.72 -7.23 9.74
CA ALA A 31 -0.34 -7.69 9.91
C ALA A 31 0.05 -7.59 11.39
N PRO A 32 0.99 -8.43 11.85
CA PRO A 32 1.40 -8.46 13.26
C PRO A 32 2.21 -7.23 13.65
N ALA A 33 2.37 -7.03 14.95
CA ALA A 33 3.20 -5.97 15.49
C ALA A 33 4.61 -6.03 14.88
N ASP A 34 5.19 -4.86 14.66
CA ASP A 34 6.52 -4.67 14.07
C ASP A 34 6.64 -5.08 12.60
N HIS A 35 5.52 -5.44 11.97
CA HIS A 35 5.51 -5.79 10.54
C HIS A 35 5.77 -4.57 9.66
N GLY A 36 5.23 -3.41 10.04
CA GLY A 36 5.27 -2.21 9.21
C GLY A 36 4.27 -2.27 8.07
N LEU A 37 4.32 -1.28 7.20
CA LEU A 37 3.51 -1.23 5.98
C LEU A 37 4.32 -1.86 4.86
N VAL A 38 3.81 -2.94 4.29
CA VAL A 38 4.53 -3.73 3.28
C VAL A 38 3.61 -4.03 2.10
N PHE A 39 4.07 -3.70 0.90
CA PHE A 39 3.42 -4.12 -0.35
C PHE A 39 3.95 -5.48 -0.78
N ARG A 40 3.08 -6.29 -1.37
CA ARG A 40 3.47 -7.56 -1.98
C ARG A 40 2.94 -7.61 -3.40
N ARG A 41 3.87 -7.71 -4.37
CA ARG A 41 3.53 -7.77 -5.80
C ARG A 41 3.13 -9.20 -6.15
N VAL A 42 1.85 -9.51 -5.96
CA VAL A 42 1.34 -10.88 -6.18
C VAL A 42 1.22 -11.26 -7.66
N ASP A 43 1.35 -10.30 -8.56
CA ASP A 43 1.36 -10.53 -10.01
C ASP A 43 2.74 -11.00 -10.52
N LEU A 44 3.78 -10.85 -9.71
CA LEU A 44 5.14 -11.22 -10.09
C LEU A 44 5.56 -12.55 -9.47
N ALA A 45 6.46 -13.26 -10.15
CA ALA A 45 7.02 -14.51 -9.64
C ALA A 45 7.71 -14.24 -8.29
N GLY A 46 7.46 -15.12 -7.31
CA GLY A 46 8.03 -14.98 -5.98
C GLY A 46 7.35 -13.94 -5.10
N ALA A 47 6.33 -13.24 -5.62
CA ALA A 47 5.58 -12.24 -4.89
C ALA A 47 6.48 -11.33 -4.03
N PRO A 48 7.36 -10.52 -4.65
CA PRO A 48 8.34 -9.73 -3.91
C PRO A 48 7.68 -8.74 -2.96
N LEU A 49 8.33 -8.54 -1.80
CA LEU A 49 7.89 -7.63 -0.76
C LEU A 49 8.62 -6.30 -0.90
N ILE A 50 7.88 -5.21 -0.67
CA ILE A 50 8.42 -3.85 -0.73
C ILE A 50 8.00 -3.14 0.54
N ALA A 51 8.94 -2.97 1.48
CA ALA A 51 8.66 -2.31 2.74
C ALA A 51 8.56 -0.79 2.54
N VAL A 52 7.61 -0.17 3.21
CA VAL A 52 7.45 1.27 3.20
C VAL A 52 8.40 1.87 4.22
N ALA A 53 9.45 2.54 3.72
CA ALA A 53 10.41 3.25 4.54
C ALA A 53 10.86 4.49 3.76
N ALA A 54 11.41 5.47 4.45
CA ALA A 54 11.90 6.69 3.80
C ALA A 54 12.89 6.39 2.68
N THR A 55 13.75 5.39 2.89
CA THR A 55 14.75 5.00 1.91
C THR A 55 14.20 4.21 0.73
N SER A 56 12.95 3.74 0.81
CA SER A 56 12.29 3.02 -0.28
C SER A 56 11.62 3.95 -1.28
N VAL A 57 11.44 5.22 -0.92
CA VAL A 57 10.80 6.19 -1.81
C VAL A 57 11.84 6.67 -2.82
N THR A 58 11.62 6.34 -4.09
CA THR A 58 12.59 6.62 -5.15
C THR A 58 12.23 7.82 -6.02
N ASP A 59 10.96 8.24 -6.00
CA ASP A 59 10.51 9.43 -6.73
C ASP A 59 9.40 10.10 -5.93
N THR A 60 9.68 11.33 -5.46
CA THR A 60 8.74 12.09 -4.65
C THR A 60 8.16 13.28 -5.39
N ARG A 61 8.49 13.46 -6.67
CA ARG A 61 8.10 14.67 -7.42
C ARG A 61 6.86 14.47 -8.26
N LEU A 62 6.73 13.33 -8.95
CA LEU A 62 5.62 13.05 -9.85
C LEU A 62 4.62 12.09 -9.24
N ALA A 63 5.13 11.02 -8.66
CA ALA A 63 4.34 10.02 -7.97
C ALA A 63 5.24 9.36 -6.95
N SER A 64 4.73 9.05 -5.78
CA SER A 64 5.52 8.34 -4.78
C SER A 64 5.73 6.91 -5.25
N THR A 65 6.99 6.53 -5.42
CA THR A 65 7.39 5.22 -5.91
C THR A 65 8.22 4.51 -4.86
N LEU A 66 7.86 3.26 -4.59
CA LEU A 66 8.61 2.38 -3.70
C LEU A 66 9.27 1.28 -4.52
N SER A 67 10.47 0.88 -4.15
CA SER A 67 11.14 -0.24 -4.83
C SER A 67 11.87 -1.12 -3.85
N ALA A 68 11.84 -2.43 -4.13
CA ALA A 68 12.53 -3.43 -3.33
C ALA A 68 14.02 -3.35 -3.63
N GLY A 69 14.85 -3.14 -2.59
CA GLY A 69 16.28 -3.14 -2.71
C GLY A 69 16.90 -1.98 -3.47
N GLY A 70 16.12 -1.09 -4.05
CA GLY A 70 16.61 0.09 -4.73
C GLY A 70 17.41 -0.15 -6.00
N ASN A 71 17.37 -1.36 -6.55
CA ASN A 71 18.15 -1.73 -7.74
C ASN A 71 17.30 -1.65 -9.00
N SER A 72 17.98 -1.36 -10.12
CA SER A 72 17.37 -1.44 -11.43
C SER A 72 16.82 -2.85 -11.67
N GLY A 73 15.57 -2.95 -12.12
CA GLY A 73 14.91 -4.23 -12.35
C GLY A 73 14.22 -4.81 -11.12
N ALA A 74 14.39 -4.20 -9.95
CA ALA A 74 13.67 -4.63 -8.76
C ALA A 74 12.19 -4.29 -8.88
N ALA A 75 11.35 -5.06 -8.19
CA ALA A 75 9.92 -4.77 -8.15
C ALA A 75 9.66 -3.40 -7.52
N LYS A 76 8.65 -2.70 -8.03
CA LYS A 76 8.30 -1.37 -7.51
C LYS A 76 6.79 -1.21 -7.45
N VAL A 77 6.35 -0.24 -6.64
CA VAL A 77 4.96 0.20 -6.57
C VAL A 77 4.94 1.72 -6.67
N ASN A 78 4.13 2.23 -7.59
CA ASN A 78 4.00 3.66 -7.87
C ASN A 78 2.70 4.21 -7.29
N THR A 79 2.64 5.52 -7.14
CA THR A 79 1.41 6.27 -6.83
C THR A 79 0.83 5.83 -5.47
N VAL A 80 1.72 5.78 -4.46
CA VAL A 80 1.36 5.27 -3.13
C VAL A 80 0.86 6.36 -2.18
N GLU A 81 0.94 7.64 -2.56
CA GLU A 81 0.76 8.76 -1.66
C GLU A 81 -0.61 8.80 -0.97
N HIS A 82 -1.68 8.53 -1.71
CA HIS A 82 -3.04 8.59 -1.13
C HIS A 82 -3.28 7.48 -0.12
N LEU A 83 -2.84 6.26 -0.44
CA LEU A 83 -2.97 5.13 0.49
C LEU A 83 -2.10 5.35 1.72
N MET A 84 -0.87 5.83 1.55
CA MET A 84 0.02 6.08 2.68
C MET A 84 -0.48 7.23 3.55
N SER A 85 -1.07 8.28 2.95
CA SER A 85 -1.70 9.37 3.70
C SER A 85 -2.87 8.84 4.54
N ALA A 86 -3.68 7.94 3.99
CA ALA A 86 -4.80 7.35 4.72
C ALA A 86 -4.30 6.53 5.91
N CYS A 87 -3.27 5.71 5.72
CA CYS A 87 -2.68 4.94 6.81
C CYS A 87 -2.13 5.86 7.90
N ALA A 88 -1.42 6.91 7.53
CA ALA A 88 -0.86 7.85 8.48
C ALA A 88 -1.97 8.58 9.26
N GLY A 89 -3.02 9.01 8.55
CA GLY A 89 -4.14 9.72 9.18
C GLY A 89 -4.91 8.87 10.16
N LEU A 90 -4.98 7.55 9.94
CA LEU A 90 -5.66 6.61 10.83
C LEU A 90 -4.74 5.98 11.87
N GLY A 91 -3.45 6.26 11.81
CA GLY A 91 -2.47 5.70 12.75
C GLY A 91 -2.23 4.22 12.57
N ILE A 92 -2.34 3.71 11.35
CA ILE A 92 -2.10 2.29 11.06
C ILE A 92 -0.60 2.06 10.93
N ASP A 93 -0.08 1.16 11.76
CA ASP A 93 1.35 0.85 11.83
C ASP A 93 1.73 -0.38 11.02
N ASN A 94 0.83 -1.35 10.92
CA ASN A 94 1.14 -2.65 10.33
C ASN A 94 0.06 -3.06 9.34
N LEU A 95 0.47 -3.37 8.11
CA LEU A 95 -0.44 -3.71 7.03
C LEU A 95 0.30 -4.48 5.96
N LEU A 96 -0.30 -5.57 5.48
CA LEU A 96 0.18 -6.26 4.28
C LEU A 96 -0.74 -5.89 3.13
N ILE A 97 -0.17 -5.35 2.06
CA ILE A 97 -0.90 -4.81 0.93
C ILE A 97 -0.56 -5.64 -0.30
N ASP A 98 -1.46 -6.54 -0.69
CA ASP A 98 -1.32 -7.31 -1.93
C ASP A 98 -1.80 -6.46 -3.09
N ILE A 99 -0.98 -6.35 -4.12
CA ILE A 99 -1.28 -5.55 -5.30
C ILE A 99 -0.93 -6.35 -6.57
N THR A 100 -1.79 -6.25 -7.57
CA THR A 100 -1.68 -7.03 -8.81
C THR A 100 -1.01 -6.29 -9.96
N ALA A 101 -0.46 -5.11 -9.72
CA ALA A 101 0.23 -4.32 -10.73
C ALA A 101 1.24 -3.39 -10.05
N GLU A 102 1.99 -2.64 -10.84
CA GLU A 102 3.01 -1.74 -10.29
C GLU A 102 2.47 -0.40 -9.79
N GLU A 103 1.19 -0.12 -9.98
CA GLU A 103 0.60 1.16 -9.60
C GLU A 103 -0.63 0.96 -8.73
N VAL A 104 -0.70 1.69 -7.60
CA VAL A 104 -1.89 1.70 -6.73
C VAL A 104 -3.05 2.28 -7.53
N PRO A 105 -4.25 1.64 -7.48
CA PRO A 105 -5.36 2.10 -8.30
C PRO A 105 -5.87 3.45 -7.84
N ILE A 106 -6.35 4.23 -8.81
CA ILE A 106 -7.09 5.43 -8.51
C ILE A 106 -8.53 5.04 -8.22
N LEU A 107 -9.09 5.54 -7.12
CA LEU A 107 -10.47 5.28 -6.74
C LEU A 107 -11.33 6.51 -7.03
N ASP A 108 -11.00 7.64 -6.38
CA ASP A 108 -11.68 8.90 -6.66
C ASP A 108 -10.70 10.08 -6.74
N GLY A 109 -9.40 9.77 -6.77
CA GLY A 109 -8.36 10.79 -6.86
C GLY A 109 -7.97 11.42 -5.54
N SER A 110 -8.43 10.87 -4.41
CA SER A 110 -8.11 11.39 -3.09
C SER A 110 -7.83 10.29 -2.08
N ALA A 111 -7.30 10.66 -0.92
CA ALA A 111 -7.08 9.72 0.17
C ALA A 111 -8.39 9.29 0.85
N ALA A 112 -9.49 10.02 0.65
CA ALA A 112 -10.76 9.76 1.33
C ALA A 112 -11.29 8.36 1.05
N SER A 113 -11.16 7.86 -0.18
CA SER A 113 -11.60 6.51 -0.53
C SER A 113 -10.83 5.44 0.23
N PHE A 114 -9.53 5.62 0.41
CA PHE A 114 -8.71 4.68 1.17
C PHE A 114 -9.03 4.75 2.66
N VAL A 115 -9.27 5.95 3.20
CA VAL A 115 -9.72 6.10 4.58
C VAL A 115 -11.01 5.31 4.81
N TYR A 116 -11.97 5.45 3.91
CA TYR A 116 -13.24 4.73 3.99
C TYR A 116 -13.03 3.21 3.97
N LEU A 117 -12.20 2.70 3.06
CA LEU A 117 -11.90 1.27 2.97
C LEU A 117 -11.27 0.74 4.26
N LEU A 118 -10.28 1.45 4.77
CA LEU A 118 -9.58 1.04 5.99
C LEU A 118 -10.51 1.07 7.20
N GLN A 119 -11.35 2.11 7.32
CA GLN A 119 -12.32 2.19 8.41
C GLN A 119 -13.37 1.11 8.31
N SER A 120 -13.81 0.74 7.10
CA SER A 120 -14.80 -0.31 6.92
C SER A 120 -14.29 -1.68 7.34
N ALA A 121 -12.98 -1.92 7.20
CA ALA A 121 -12.35 -3.15 7.69
C ALA A 121 -12.19 -3.15 9.21
N GLY A 122 -12.26 -1.98 9.85
CA GLY A 122 -12.07 -1.81 11.28
C GLY A 122 -10.60 -1.78 11.67
N LEU A 123 -10.31 -1.10 12.76
CA LEU A 123 -8.94 -0.98 13.29
C LEU A 123 -8.81 -1.83 14.55
N GLN A 124 -7.61 -2.39 14.77
CA GLN A 124 -7.32 -3.23 15.91
C GLN A 124 -5.92 -2.92 16.43
N THR A 125 -5.82 -2.73 17.72
CA THR A 125 -4.53 -2.53 18.40
C THR A 125 -3.92 -3.83 18.91
#